data_8b9d4e742d818017e68ce58bed42f688
#
_entry.id   8b9d4e742d818017e68ce58bed42f688
#
_cell.length_a   1.000
_cell.length_b   1.000
_cell.length_c   1.000
_cell.angle_alpha   90.00
_cell.angle_beta   90.00
_cell.angle_gamma   90.00
#
_symmetry.space_group_name_H-M   'P 1'
#
loop_
_entity.id
_entity.type
_entity.pdbx_description
1 polymer ?
#
loop_
_entity_poly.entity_id
_entity_poly.type
_entity_poly.pdbx_seq_one_letter_code
_entity_poly.pdbx_strand_id
1 'polypeptide(L)'
;MKRTRKVVALGLCLPLFLGLAACQQNNTSTEAGNQTQVSSDKVPWTASYSNLNGQVSTEEVKSFLSAHLDPNSVEAFFNLVTDYNATVGSTGLSGDFTSFTKTEYDVEKISNLWNQKKGDFVGTNCRINSYALLKNSVTIPTLEKNDQLLFVDNDAIDKGKVFDTKDKEEFDILFSRVETEATTDVKVHAQKMEKFFSQFQFNDKARMLSVVLHDNLDGEYLFVGHVGVLVPADEGFLFVEKLTFEEPYQAIKFASKEDCYKYLSTKYADYTGDGLAKPFIMDNEKWVEGY
;
A
#
# COMPACT_ATOMS: atom_id res chain seq x y z
N MET A 1 -9.03 46.90 11.08
CA MET A 1 -8.60 46.21 9.85
C MET A 1 -8.41 44.73 10.15
N LYS A 2 -9.40 43.91 9.79
CA LYS A 2 -9.34 42.43 9.99
C LYS A 2 -8.73 41.81 8.74
N ARG A 3 -7.56 41.19 8.85
CA ARG A 3 -6.96 40.39 7.79
C ARG A 3 -7.48 38.97 7.88
N THR A 4 -8.30 38.60 6.94
CA THR A 4 -8.79 37.23 6.72
C THR A 4 -7.63 36.43 6.10
N ARG A 5 -7.08 35.43 6.81
CA ARG A 5 -6.18 34.44 6.25
C ARG A 5 -7.01 33.39 5.52
N LYS A 6 -6.85 33.32 4.20
CA LYS A 6 -7.36 32.21 3.41
C LYS A 6 -6.46 31.02 3.67
N VAL A 7 -7.02 29.97 4.26
CA VAL A 7 -6.40 28.64 4.33
C VAL A 7 -6.60 28.00 2.96
N VAL A 8 -5.52 27.81 2.22
CA VAL A 8 -5.51 27.01 1.00
C VAL A 8 -5.27 25.56 1.45
N ALA A 9 -6.31 24.74 1.41
CA ALA A 9 -6.18 23.32 1.55
C ALA A 9 -5.57 22.78 0.25
N LEU A 10 -4.29 22.39 0.28
CA LEU A 10 -3.66 21.67 -0.82
C LEU A 10 -4.01 20.20 -0.64
N GLY A 11 -5.02 19.75 -1.36
CA GLY A 11 -5.30 18.33 -1.51
C GLY A 11 -4.21 17.71 -2.39
N LEU A 12 -3.49 16.73 -1.85
CA LEU A 12 -2.60 15.87 -2.63
C LEU A 12 -3.47 14.94 -3.49
N CYS A 13 -3.88 15.44 -4.66
CA CYS A 13 -4.44 14.60 -5.72
C CYS A 13 -3.28 13.99 -6.51
N LEU A 14 -3.21 12.68 -6.58
CA LEU A 14 -2.44 11.97 -7.58
C LEU A 14 -2.83 12.46 -8.98
N PRO A 15 -1.91 12.53 -9.95
CA PRO A 15 -2.18 13.09 -11.26
C PRO A 15 -3.21 12.25 -12.02
N LEU A 16 -4.33 12.87 -12.37
CA LEU A 16 -5.23 12.42 -13.43
C LEU A 16 -4.49 12.52 -14.77
N PHE A 17 -4.30 11.41 -15.45
CA PHE A 17 -3.92 11.40 -16.85
C PHE A 17 -5.12 11.85 -17.71
N LEU A 18 -5.10 13.11 -18.18
CA LEU A 18 -5.97 13.60 -19.24
C LEU A 18 -5.40 13.17 -20.59
N GLY A 19 -6.00 12.16 -21.19
CA GLY A 19 -5.76 11.80 -22.58
C GLY A 19 -6.34 12.84 -23.53
N LEU A 20 -5.49 13.50 -24.30
CA LEU A 20 -5.87 14.35 -25.42
C LEU A 20 -6.32 13.49 -26.61
N ALA A 21 -7.62 13.49 -26.89
CA ALA A 21 -8.16 12.97 -28.14
C ALA A 21 -7.99 14.02 -29.24
N ALA A 22 -7.14 13.73 -30.21
CA ALA A 22 -7.10 14.46 -31.49
C ALA A 22 -7.95 13.71 -32.51
N CYS A 23 -9.06 14.34 -32.94
CA CYS A 23 -9.81 13.92 -34.11
C CYS A 23 -9.05 14.22 -35.39
N GLN A 24 -8.93 13.24 -36.28
CA GLN A 24 -8.84 13.53 -37.70
C GLN A 24 -9.50 12.43 -38.57
N GLN A 25 -10.13 12.94 -39.65
CA GLN A 25 -11.14 12.34 -40.50
C GLN A 25 -10.69 11.18 -41.39
N ASN A 26 -11.70 10.37 -41.68
CA ASN A 26 -11.98 9.48 -42.80
C ASN A 26 -11.01 9.39 -43.98
N ASN A 27 -10.67 8.14 -44.33
CA ASN A 27 -10.95 7.64 -45.68
C ASN A 27 -11.08 6.10 -45.71
N THR A 28 -12.13 5.68 -46.36
CA THR A 28 -12.54 4.31 -46.68
C THR A 28 -11.52 3.59 -47.56
N SER A 29 -11.15 2.37 -47.22
CA SER A 29 -11.04 1.24 -48.16
C SER A 29 -10.87 -0.09 -47.42
N THR A 30 -11.51 -1.06 -47.96
CA THR A 30 -11.82 -2.42 -47.60
C THR A 30 -10.58 -3.34 -47.44
N GLU A 31 -10.78 -4.33 -46.54
CA GLU A 31 -10.24 -5.70 -46.55
C GLU A 31 -9.15 -6.08 -45.54
N ALA A 32 -9.40 -7.29 -45.03
CA ALA A 32 -8.54 -8.25 -44.35
C ALA A 32 -8.41 -8.10 -42.83
N GLY A 33 -9.14 -9.00 -42.16
CA GLY A 33 -9.09 -9.22 -40.71
C GLY A 33 -7.66 -9.41 -40.21
N ASN A 34 -7.26 -8.51 -39.35
CA ASN A 34 -6.15 -8.70 -38.45
C ASN A 34 -6.73 -8.60 -37.03
N GLN A 35 -6.90 -9.75 -36.38
CA GLN A 35 -7.19 -9.79 -34.97
C GLN A 35 -5.99 -9.14 -34.27
N THR A 36 -6.19 -7.90 -33.83
CA THR A 36 -5.25 -7.25 -32.91
C THR A 36 -5.29 -8.09 -31.63
N GLN A 37 -4.27 -8.94 -31.45
CA GLN A 37 -3.98 -9.55 -30.17
C GLN A 37 -3.73 -8.41 -29.21
N VAL A 38 -4.66 -8.22 -28.27
CA VAL A 38 -4.41 -7.46 -27.07
C VAL A 38 -3.23 -8.18 -26.39
N SER A 39 -2.05 -7.58 -26.41
CA SER A 39 -0.91 -8.08 -25.65
C SER A 39 -1.33 -8.05 -24.19
N SER A 40 -1.58 -9.21 -23.62
CA SER A 40 -1.62 -9.33 -22.17
C SER A 40 -0.23 -8.92 -21.69
N ASP A 41 -0.11 -7.75 -21.06
CA ASP A 41 1.12 -7.33 -20.41
C ASP A 41 1.48 -8.39 -19.36
N LYS A 42 2.33 -9.34 -19.78
CA LYS A 42 2.81 -10.38 -18.88
C LYS A 42 3.68 -9.72 -17.83
N VAL A 43 3.19 -9.68 -16.62
CA VAL A 43 4.01 -9.29 -15.48
C VAL A 43 5.23 -10.22 -15.38
N PRO A 44 6.42 -9.72 -15.02
CA PRO A 44 7.67 -10.50 -15.04
C PRO A 44 7.78 -11.51 -13.89
N TRP A 45 6.69 -11.82 -13.20
CA TRP A 45 6.59 -12.80 -12.12
C TRP A 45 5.33 -13.66 -12.27
N THR A 46 5.38 -14.86 -11.70
CA THR A 46 4.19 -15.72 -11.60
C THR A 46 3.55 -15.52 -10.21
N ALA A 47 2.32 -15.08 -10.19
CA ALA A 47 1.58 -14.89 -8.95
C ALA A 47 0.08 -15.14 -9.17
N SER A 48 -0.62 -15.41 -8.08
CA SER A 48 -2.06 -15.39 -8.00
C SER A 48 -2.53 -14.44 -6.91
N TYR A 49 -3.70 -13.83 -7.07
CA TYR A 49 -4.23 -12.88 -6.10
C TYR A 49 -5.71 -13.11 -5.81
N SER A 50 -6.14 -12.62 -4.65
CA SER A 50 -7.53 -12.51 -4.21
C SER A 50 -7.75 -11.18 -3.52
N ASN A 51 -8.96 -10.62 -3.63
CA ASN A 51 -9.38 -9.47 -2.82
C ASN A 51 -10.05 -9.89 -1.49
N LEU A 52 -9.88 -11.15 -1.09
CA LEU A 52 -10.45 -11.71 0.14
C LEU A 52 -11.98 -11.55 0.23
N ASN A 53 -12.66 -11.62 -0.92
CA ASN A 53 -14.12 -11.52 -1.01
C ASN A 53 -14.79 -12.90 -1.13
N GLY A 54 -14.03 -13.99 -1.12
CA GLY A 54 -14.47 -15.37 -1.10
C GLY A 54 -14.15 -16.05 0.22
N GLN A 55 -15.03 -16.94 0.68
CA GLN A 55 -14.82 -17.64 1.95
C GLN A 55 -13.55 -18.49 1.94
N VAL A 56 -13.32 -19.26 0.86
CA VAL A 56 -12.19 -20.19 0.76
C VAL A 56 -10.86 -19.45 0.83
N SER A 57 -10.69 -18.40 0.02
CA SER A 57 -9.45 -17.62 0.01
C SER A 57 -9.24 -16.87 1.33
N THR A 58 -10.31 -16.38 1.96
CA THR A 58 -10.26 -15.71 3.27
C THR A 58 -9.80 -16.66 4.36
N GLU A 59 -10.36 -17.86 4.45
CA GLU A 59 -9.98 -18.88 5.44
C GLU A 59 -8.53 -19.35 5.22
N GLU A 60 -8.13 -19.55 3.98
CA GLU A 60 -6.73 -19.91 3.63
C GLU A 60 -5.73 -18.84 4.08
N VAL A 61 -5.98 -17.59 3.71
CA VAL A 61 -5.11 -16.46 4.09
C VAL A 61 -5.09 -16.27 5.61
N LYS A 62 -6.23 -16.38 6.27
CA LYS A 62 -6.33 -16.32 7.73
C LYS A 62 -5.49 -17.41 8.40
N SER A 63 -5.49 -18.63 7.85
CA SER A 63 -4.68 -19.74 8.34
C SER A 63 -3.19 -19.45 8.24
N PHE A 64 -2.69 -18.99 7.08
CA PHE A 64 -1.28 -18.62 6.91
C PHE A 64 -0.87 -17.48 7.82
N LEU A 65 -1.65 -16.43 7.92
CA LEU A 65 -1.33 -15.29 8.80
C LEU A 65 -1.30 -15.73 10.27
N SER A 66 -2.26 -16.54 10.73
CA SER A 66 -2.35 -16.99 12.13
C SER A 66 -1.23 -17.98 12.52
N ALA A 67 -0.57 -18.62 11.54
CA ALA A 67 0.61 -19.44 11.80
C ALA A 67 1.86 -18.62 12.13
N HIS A 68 1.89 -17.34 11.73
CA HIS A 68 3.07 -16.48 11.82
C HIS A 68 2.86 -15.22 12.68
N LEU A 69 1.62 -14.80 12.90
CA LEU A 69 1.24 -13.57 13.60
C LEU A 69 0.32 -13.86 14.78
N ASP A 70 0.16 -12.87 15.65
CA ASP A 70 -0.79 -12.95 16.77
C ASP A 70 -2.23 -13.14 16.27
N PRO A 71 -2.97 -14.15 16.77
CA PRO A 71 -4.33 -14.45 16.29
C PRO A 71 -5.31 -13.29 16.47
N ASN A 72 -5.18 -12.46 17.52
CA ASN A 72 -6.06 -11.32 17.74
C ASN A 72 -5.79 -10.21 16.73
N SER A 73 -4.51 -10.00 16.36
CA SER A 73 -4.12 -9.08 15.30
C SER A 73 -4.68 -9.52 13.94
N VAL A 74 -4.61 -10.81 13.64
CA VAL A 74 -5.18 -11.39 12.43
C VAL A 74 -6.71 -11.23 12.40
N GLU A 75 -7.39 -11.49 13.51
CA GLU A 75 -8.84 -11.30 13.62
C GLU A 75 -9.24 -9.83 13.42
N ALA A 76 -8.52 -8.90 14.05
CA ALA A 76 -8.75 -7.46 13.89
C ALA A 76 -8.59 -7.02 12.43
N PHE A 77 -7.56 -7.51 11.74
CA PHE A 77 -7.36 -7.26 10.31
C PHE A 77 -8.52 -7.79 9.47
N PHE A 78 -8.98 -9.03 9.71
CA PHE A 78 -10.10 -9.59 8.94
C PHE A 78 -11.44 -8.93 9.23
N ASN A 79 -11.62 -8.30 10.39
CA ASN A 79 -12.78 -7.46 10.65
C ASN A 79 -12.78 -6.22 9.74
N LEU A 80 -11.61 -5.59 9.50
CA LEU A 80 -11.47 -4.48 8.56
C LEU A 80 -11.71 -4.94 7.11
N VAL A 81 -11.15 -6.09 6.70
CA VAL A 81 -11.41 -6.71 5.39
C VAL A 81 -12.90 -6.95 5.15
N THR A 82 -13.55 -7.57 6.13
CA THR A 82 -14.97 -7.91 6.05
C THR A 82 -15.85 -6.66 5.94
N ASP A 83 -15.57 -5.63 6.75
CA ASP A 83 -16.29 -4.37 6.70
C ASP A 83 -16.12 -3.66 5.35
N TYR A 84 -14.89 -3.63 4.83
CA TYR A 84 -14.62 -3.07 3.51
C TYR A 84 -15.36 -3.83 2.40
N ASN A 85 -15.20 -5.15 2.34
CA ASN A 85 -15.81 -5.98 1.29
C ASN A 85 -17.34 -5.94 1.34
N ALA A 86 -17.95 -5.95 2.54
CA ALA A 86 -19.40 -5.77 2.72
C ALA A 86 -19.88 -4.39 2.25
N THR A 87 -19.01 -3.37 2.33
CA THR A 87 -19.34 -2.01 1.88
C THR A 87 -19.27 -1.88 0.37
N VAL A 88 -18.24 -2.44 -0.28
CA VAL A 88 -17.92 -2.21 -1.70
C VAL A 88 -18.01 -3.46 -2.58
N GLY A 89 -18.48 -4.59 -2.07
CA GLY A 89 -18.42 -5.90 -2.71
C GLY A 89 -19.09 -6.04 -4.09
N SER A 90 -19.89 -5.05 -4.52
CA SER A 90 -20.49 -5.02 -5.87
C SER A 90 -19.56 -4.45 -6.96
N THR A 91 -18.28 -4.27 -6.69
CA THR A 91 -17.30 -3.58 -7.54
C THR A 91 -16.42 -4.51 -8.38
N GLY A 92 -16.73 -5.81 -8.44
CA GLY A 92 -15.93 -6.77 -9.21
C GLY A 92 -14.69 -7.28 -8.50
N LEU A 93 -14.70 -7.31 -7.16
CA LEU A 93 -13.61 -7.89 -6.36
C LEU A 93 -13.48 -9.39 -6.62
N SER A 94 -12.24 -9.88 -6.78
CA SER A 94 -11.95 -11.31 -6.88
C SER A 94 -12.18 -11.99 -5.53
N GLY A 95 -13.02 -13.03 -5.52
CA GLY A 95 -13.27 -13.85 -4.33
C GLY A 95 -12.18 -14.90 -4.13
N ASP A 96 -11.93 -15.71 -5.14
CA ASP A 96 -10.94 -16.77 -5.10
C ASP A 96 -9.60 -16.32 -5.68
N PHE A 97 -8.54 -17.09 -5.39
CA PHE A 97 -7.24 -16.85 -6.02
C PHE A 97 -7.32 -17.08 -7.53
N THR A 98 -6.91 -16.07 -8.28
CA THR A 98 -6.81 -16.10 -9.74
C THR A 98 -5.44 -15.60 -10.19
N SER A 99 -5.04 -15.90 -11.43
CA SER A 99 -3.76 -15.44 -11.96
C SER A 99 -3.64 -13.93 -11.83
N PHE A 100 -2.49 -13.48 -11.33
CA PHE A 100 -2.24 -12.06 -11.17
C PHE A 100 -2.08 -11.41 -12.55
N THR A 101 -2.88 -10.40 -12.78
CA THR A 101 -2.76 -9.47 -13.92
C THR A 101 -2.74 -8.06 -13.35
N LYS A 102 -2.40 -7.06 -14.17
CA LYS A 102 -2.60 -5.67 -13.77
C LYS A 102 -4.08 -5.49 -13.42
N THR A 103 -4.35 -5.21 -12.15
CA THR A 103 -5.72 -5.00 -11.67
C THR A 103 -6.08 -3.53 -11.76
N GLU A 104 -7.24 -3.24 -12.30
CA GLU A 104 -7.83 -1.89 -12.31
C GLU A 104 -9.15 -1.95 -11.55
N TYR A 105 -9.31 -1.04 -10.61
CA TYR A 105 -10.52 -0.94 -9.79
C TYR A 105 -11.29 0.31 -10.16
N ASP A 106 -12.61 0.23 -10.17
CA ASP A 106 -13.50 1.38 -10.35
C ASP A 106 -13.54 2.20 -9.04
N VAL A 107 -12.50 3.02 -8.85
CA VAL A 107 -12.28 3.82 -7.64
C VAL A 107 -13.44 4.79 -7.41
N GLU A 108 -14.03 5.36 -8.47
CA GLU A 108 -15.18 6.25 -8.35
C GLU A 108 -16.39 5.52 -7.76
N LYS A 109 -16.71 4.34 -8.29
CA LYS A 109 -17.80 3.50 -7.79
C LYS A 109 -17.56 3.06 -6.35
N ILE A 110 -16.33 2.63 -6.02
CA ILE A 110 -15.92 2.26 -4.66
C ILE A 110 -16.13 3.43 -3.70
N SER A 111 -15.61 4.62 -4.03
CA SER A 111 -15.73 5.82 -3.22
C SER A 111 -17.18 6.23 -3.00
N ASN A 112 -18.02 6.13 -4.04
CA ASN A 112 -19.44 6.42 -3.94
C ASN A 112 -20.16 5.45 -3.00
N LEU A 113 -19.89 4.15 -3.09
CA LEU A 113 -20.48 3.13 -2.20
C LEU A 113 -20.00 3.32 -0.75
N TRP A 114 -18.70 3.64 -0.58
CA TRP A 114 -18.12 3.89 0.73
C TRP A 114 -18.76 5.12 1.39
N ASN A 115 -18.77 6.25 0.72
CA ASN A 115 -19.31 7.51 1.25
C ASN A 115 -20.79 7.41 1.60
N GLN A 116 -21.59 6.66 0.83
CA GLN A 116 -23.01 6.44 1.13
C GLN A 116 -23.21 5.69 2.45
N LYS A 117 -22.31 4.78 2.84
CA LYS A 117 -22.45 3.95 4.04
C LYS A 117 -21.64 4.46 5.23
N LYS A 118 -20.50 5.10 4.98
CA LYS A 118 -19.50 5.45 6.01
C LYS A 118 -19.36 6.96 6.25
N GLY A 119 -19.99 7.79 5.40
CA GLY A 119 -19.94 9.25 5.53
C GLY A 119 -18.52 9.78 5.31
N ASP A 120 -18.04 10.58 6.28
CA ASP A 120 -16.72 11.23 6.24
C ASP A 120 -15.56 10.34 6.76
N PHE A 121 -15.83 9.09 7.13
CA PHE A 121 -14.79 8.13 7.44
C PHE A 121 -14.16 7.58 6.15
N VAL A 122 -12.92 7.96 5.88
CA VAL A 122 -12.22 7.60 4.63
C VAL A 122 -11.81 6.12 4.54
N GLY A 123 -11.98 5.35 5.61
CA GLY A 123 -11.53 3.96 5.67
C GLY A 123 -10.10 3.84 6.21
N THR A 124 -9.44 2.73 5.87
CA THR A 124 -8.07 2.43 6.31
C THR A 124 -7.16 2.19 5.11
N ASN A 125 -5.87 2.50 5.23
CA ASN A 125 -4.87 2.36 4.17
C ASN A 125 -3.83 1.25 4.45
N CYS A 126 -2.80 1.18 3.63
CA CYS A 126 -1.72 0.19 3.75
C CYS A 126 -1.03 0.23 5.12
N ARG A 127 -0.70 1.42 5.64
CA ARG A 127 0.00 1.58 6.93
C ARG A 127 -0.86 1.11 8.10
N ILE A 128 -2.11 1.54 8.17
CA ILE A 128 -3.05 1.16 9.24
C ILE A 128 -3.25 -0.36 9.27
N ASN A 129 -3.47 -0.98 8.10
CA ASN A 129 -3.70 -2.42 8.02
C ASN A 129 -2.46 -3.26 8.30
N SER A 130 -1.29 -2.83 7.82
CA SER A 130 -0.04 -3.53 8.12
C SER A 130 0.31 -3.45 9.60
N TYR A 131 0.11 -2.28 10.23
CA TYR A 131 0.31 -2.16 11.67
C TYR A 131 -0.70 -3.00 12.47
N ALA A 132 -1.97 -3.04 12.07
CA ALA A 132 -2.98 -3.90 12.72
C ALA A 132 -2.54 -5.37 12.76
N LEU A 133 -1.87 -5.87 11.71
CA LEU A 133 -1.29 -7.23 11.67
C LEU A 133 -0.03 -7.36 12.53
N LEU A 134 0.86 -6.35 12.53
CA LEU A 134 2.22 -6.44 13.06
C LEU A 134 2.36 -5.97 14.52
N LYS A 135 1.40 -5.23 15.07
CA LYS A 135 1.53 -4.54 16.37
C LYS A 135 1.95 -5.42 17.55
N ASN A 136 1.62 -6.70 17.52
CA ASN A 136 2.05 -7.70 18.51
C ASN A 136 3.29 -8.51 18.04
N SER A 137 3.86 -8.17 16.89
CA SER A 137 5.02 -8.84 16.27
C SER A 137 6.22 -7.92 16.07
N VAL A 138 6.08 -6.64 16.42
CA VAL A 138 7.14 -5.64 16.40
C VAL A 138 7.20 -4.95 17.77
N THR A 139 8.41 -4.78 18.31
CA THR A 139 8.61 -3.98 19.52
C THR A 139 9.06 -2.59 19.09
N ILE A 140 8.29 -1.59 19.45
CA ILE A 140 8.52 -0.18 19.11
C ILE A 140 8.97 0.55 20.37
N PRO A 141 10.20 1.09 20.40
CA PRO A 141 10.66 1.87 21.54
C PRO A 141 10.02 3.25 21.56
N THR A 142 10.04 3.91 22.70
CA THR A 142 9.65 5.33 22.79
C THR A 142 10.70 6.18 22.06
N LEU A 143 10.31 6.82 20.99
CA LEU A 143 11.15 7.71 20.17
C LEU A 143 10.40 9.02 19.92
N GLU A 144 11.17 10.07 19.58
CA GLU A 144 10.57 11.25 18.97
C GLU A 144 9.94 10.87 17.63
N LYS A 145 8.73 11.35 17.38
CA LYS A 145 8.00 11.07 16.15
C LYS A 145 7.92 12.31 15.26
N ASN A 146 7.90 12.07 13.95
CA ASN A 146 7.57 13.06 12.95
C ASN A 146 6.37 12.57 12.14
N ASP A 147 5.17 12.83 12.66
CA ASP A 147 3.88 12.31 12.17
C ASP A 147 3.17 13.29 11.21
N GLN A 148 3.87 14.32 10.71
CA GLN A 148 3.25 15.37 9.89
C GLN A 148 2.58 14.84 8.62
N LEU A 149 3.09 13.76 8.02
CA LEU A 149 2.46 13.12 6.86
C LEU A 149 1.33 12.13 7.23
N LEU A 150 1.13 11.85 8.52
CA LEU A 150 0.14 10.87 8.99
C LEU A 150 -1.21 11.50 9.36
N PHE A 151 -1.46 12.76 8.99
CA PHE A 151 -2.68 13.46 9.42
C PHE A 151 -3.97 12.80 8.91
N VAL A 152 -3.97 12.23 7.69
CA VAL A 152 -5.14 11.49 7.16
C VAL A 152 -5.26 10.14 7.84
N ASP A 153 -4.13 9.45 8.10
CA ASP A 153 -4.10 8.18 8.84
C ASP A 153 -4.64 8.37 10.25
N ASN A 154 -4.18 9.42 10.93
CA ASN A 154 -4.61 9.74 12.29
C ASN A 154 -6.09 10.11 12.40
N ASP A 155 -6.63 10.87 11.43
CA ASP A 155 -8.07 11.15 11.33
C ASP A 155 -8.87 9.83 11.12
N ALA A 156 -8.37 8.95 10.25
CA ALA A 156 -8.99 7.66 9.98
C ALA A 156 -8.95 6.72 11.20
N ILE A 157 -7.82 6.67 11.92
CA ILE A 157 -7.69 5.88 13.16
C ILE A 157 -8.69 6.38 14.22
N ASP A 158 -8.79 7.69 14.41
CA ASP A 158 -9.67 8.30 15.40
C ASP A 158 -11.16 8.10 15.05
N LYS A 159 -11.56 8.35 13.80
CA LYS A 159 -12.94 8.15 13.34
C LYS A 159 -13.36 6.69 13.34
N GLY A 160 -12.46 5.81 12.86
CA GLY A 160 -12.68 4.38 12.81
C GLY A 160 -12.50 3.66 14.14
N LYS A 161 -11.93 4.34 15.16
CA LYS A 161 -11.55 3.75 16.47
C LYS A 161 -10.73 2.47 16.28
N VAL A 162 -9.78 2.51 15.33
CA VAL A 162 -9.04 1.31 14.88
C VAL A 162 -8.02 0.90 15.94
N PHE A 163 -7.40 1.87 16.60
CA PHE A 163 -6.33 1.67 17.58
C PHE A 163 -6.67 2.39 18.90
N ASP A 164 -6.16 1.85 20.00
CA ASP A 164 -6.13 2.58 21.27
C ASP A 164 -5.00 3.63 21.26
N THR A 165 -4.87 4.38 22.37
CA THR A 165 -3.89 5.47 22.47
C THR A 165 -2.45 4.97 22.36
N LYS A 166 -2.15 3.79 22.93
CA LYS A 166 -0.80 3.19 22.86
C LYS A 166 -0.48 2.73 21.45
N ASP A 167 -1.39 1.99 20.84
CA ASP A 167 -1.24 1.49 19.46
C ASP A 167 -1.08 2.66 18.47
N LYS A 168 -1.84 3.76 18.67
CA LYS A 168 -1.71 4.95 17.82
C LYS A 168 -0.36 5.64 17.99
N GLU A 169 0.16 5.76 19.19
CA GLU A 169 1.49 6.32 19.44
C GLU A 169 2.58 5.47 18.78
N GLU A 170 2.50 4.15 18.92
CA GLU A 170 3.44 3.22 18.29
C GLU A 170 3.34 3.25 16.75
N PHE A 171 2.13 3.40 16.20
CA PHE A 171 1.89 3.61 14.78
C PHE A 171 2.57 4.89 14.27
N ASP A 172 2.40 6.00 14.96
CA ASP A 172 3.00 7.29 14.61
C ASP A 172 4.54 7.22 14.63
N ILE A 173 5.11 6.49 15.58
CA ILE A 173 6.57 6.28 15.68
C ILE A 173 7.04 5.42 14.51
N LEU A 174 6.40 4.27 14.23
CA LEU A 174 6.82 3.33 13.19
C LEU A 174 6.79 3.95 11.79
N PHE A 175 5.82 4.81 11.51
CA PHE A 175 5.62 5.45 10.21
C PHE A 175 6.04 6.93 10.17
N SER A 176 6.81 7.37 11.16
CA SER A 176 7.43 8.69 11.14
C SER A 176 8.25 8.90 9.88
N ARG A 177 8.22 10.12 9.34
CA ARG A 177 9.16 10.50 8.29
C ARG A 177 10.56 10.71 8.87
N VAL A 178 11.58 10.40 8.10
CA VAL A 178 12.99 10.43 8.51
C VAL A 178 13.72 11.49 7.71
N GLU A 179 14.40 12.41 8.40
CA GLU A 179 15.25 13.40 7.73
C GLU A 179 16.37 12.75 6.91
N THR A 180 16.60 13.28 5.72
CA THR A 180 17.63 12.80 4.82
C THR A 180 18.41 13.94 4.19
N GLU A 181 19.14 13.68 3.12
CA GLU A 181 20.01 14.62 2.41
C GLU A 181 19.42 14.93 1.03
N ALA A 182 19.68 16.13 0.52
CA ALA A 182 19.33 16.54 -0.85
C ALA A 182 20.20 15.80 -1.88
N THR A 183 19.87 14.53 -2.13
CA THR A 183 20.57 13.66 -3.08
C THR A 183 19.61 12.67 -3.74
N THR A 184 19.94 12.21 -4.94
CA THR A 184 19.21 11.15 -5.63
C THR A 184 19.84 9.76 -5.41
N ASP A 185 20.89 9.67 -4.59
CA ASP A 185 21.56 8.42 -4.27
C ASP A 185 20.73 7.59 -3.29
N VAL A 186 20.05 6.57 -3.82
CA VAL A 186 19.22 5.63 -3.04
C VAL A 186 19.98 5.00 -1.88
N LYS A 187 21.29 4.73 -2.04
CA LYS A 187 22.08 4.10 -0.98
C LYS A 187 22.19 4.99 0.28
N VAL A 188 22.33 6.30 0.10
CA VAL A 188 22.35 7.26 1.22
C VAL A 188 21.02 7.18 1.98
N HIS A 189 19.90 7.18 1.26
CA HIS A 189 18.57 7.11 1.84
C HIS A 189 18.29 5.77 2.53
N ALA A 190 18.68 4.67 1.87
CA ALA A 190 18.51 3.34 2.42
C ALA A 190 19.26 3.17 3.75
N GLN A 191 20.49 3.68 3.86
CA GLN A 191 21.25 3.67 5.12
C GLN A 191 20.58 4.47 6.24
N LYS A 192 19.91 5.59 5.91
CA LYS A 192 19.11 6.35 6.89
C LYS A 192 17.92 5.52 7.39
N MET A 193 17.20 4.87 6.47
CA MET A 193 16.06 4.00 6.84
C MET A 193 16.51 2.75 7.59
N GLU A 194 17.62 2.10 7.23
CA GLU A 194 18.20 0.99 8.00
C GLU A 194 18.52 1.43 9.43
N LYS A 195 19.15 2.60 9.61
CA LYS A 195 19.43 3.16 10.93
C LYS A 195 18.14 3.45 11.71
N PHE A 196 17.11 3.97 11.06
CA PHE A 196 15.82 4.22 11.70
C PHE A 196 15.16 2.91 12.12
N PHE A 197 14.98 1.97 11.19
CA PHE A 197 14.31 0.69 11.48
C PHE A 197 15.12 -0.25 12.37
N SER A 198 16.45 -0.11 12.48
CA SER A 198 17.27 -0.91 13.41
C SER A 198 16.96 -0.62 14.89
N GLN A 199 16.20 0.43 15.18
CA GLN A 199 15.75 0.73 16.55
C GLN A 199 14.56 -0.13 16.97
N PHE A 200 13.85 -0.76 16.02
CA PHE A 200 12.71 -1.64 16.27
C PHE A 200 13.16 -3.10 16.33
N GLN A 201 12.39 -3.95 17.03
CA GLN A 201 12.63 -5.39 17.05
C GLN A 201 11.51 -6.08 16.29
N PHE A 202 11.80 -6.48 15.06
CA PHE A 202 10.87 -7.23 14.21
C PHE A 202 10.92 -8.72 14.55
N ASN A 203 9.77 -9.38 14.48
CA ASN A 203 9.66 -10.83 14.57
C ASN A 203 10.03 -11.44 13.20
N ASP A 204 10.89 -12.47 13.21
CA ASP A 204 11.35 -13.14 11.97
C ASP A 204 10.27 -13.97 11.26
N LYS A 205 9.12 -14.22 11.90
CA LYS A 205 8.04 -15.04 11.34
C LYS A 205 7.23 -14.33 10.27
N ALA A 206 7.20 -13.01 10.30
CA ALA A 206 6.53 -12.17 9.31
C ALA A 206 7.43 -11.00 8.92
N ARG A 207 7.31 -10.51 7.70
CA ARG A 207 8.13 -9.42 7.17
C ARG A 207 7.26 -8.22 6.86
N MET A 208 7.64 -7.06 7.35
CA MET A 208 7.11 -5.77 6.91
C MET A 208 7.87 -5.36 5.64
N LEU A 209 7.21 -5.41 4.48
CA LEU A 209 7.80 -4.92 3.24
C LEU A 209 7.32 -3.50 3.00
N SER A 210 8.26 -2.55 3.02
CA SER A 210 7.97 -1.13 2.86
C SER A 210 8.57 -0.60 1.57
N VAL A 211 7.79 0.16 0.80
CA VAL A 211 8.28 1.02 -0.27
C VAL A 211 8.54 2.39 0.30
N VAL A 212 9.79 2.80 0.35
CA VAL A 212 10.20 4.09 0.87
C VAL A 212 10.28 5.10 -0.27
N LEU A 213 9.71 6.26 -0.05
CA LEU A 213 9.67 7.38 -0.98
C LEU A 213 10.46 8.56 -0.41
N HIS A 214 11.09 9.30 -1.31
CA HIS A 214 11.78 10.55 -1.00
C HIS A 214 10.82 11.72 -1.25
N ASP A 215 10.73 12.65 -0.31
CA ASP A 215 9.92 13.87 -0.39
C ASP A 215 10.81 15.11 -0.11
N ASN A 216 10.69 16.13 -0.96
CA ASN A 216 11.46 17.37 -0.86
C ASN A 216 10.58 18.64 -0.88
N LEU A 217 9.28 18.51 -0.51
CA LEU A 217 8.33 19.62 -0.57
C LEU A 217 8.52 20.65 0.57
N ASP A 218 8.83 20.18 1.78
CA ASP A 218 9.00 21.02 2.98
C ASP A 218 10.28 20.71 3.76
N GLY A 219 11.26 20.12 3.10
CA GLY A 219 12.54 19.61 3.59
C GLY A 219 12.86 18.30 2.91
N GLU A 220 13.99 17.71 3.25
CA GLU A 220 14.43 16.43 2.69
C GLU A 220 14.04 15.30 3.64
N TYR A 221 13.05 14.51 3.26
CA TYR A 221 12.50 13.45 4.09
C TYR A 221 12.29 12.14 3.33
N LEU A 222 12.37 11.04 4.08
CA LEU A 222 11.96 9.70 3.64
C LEU A 222 10.72 9.30 4.41
N PHE A 223 9.79 8.63 3.73
CA PHE A 223 8.60 8.10 4.37
C PHE A 223 8.16 6.78 3.74
N VAL A 224 7.40 5.99 4.49
CA VAL A 224 6.79 4.75 3.99
C VAL A 224 5.59 5.12 3.12
N GLY A 225 5.78 5.13 1.80
CA GLY A 225 4.73 5.43 0.83
C GLY A 225 3.76 4.28 0.64
N HIS A 226 4.24 3.03 0.76
CA HIS A 226 3.42 1.84 0.77
C HIS A 226 4.02 0.74 1.66
N VAL A 227 3.17 -0.14 2.19
CA VAL A 227 3.59 -1.24 3.04
C VAL A 227 2.58 -2.39 3.01
N GLY A 228 3.09 -3.61 3.12
CA GLY A 228 2.32 -4.82 3.30
C GLY A 228 3.08 -5.84 4.15
N VAL A 229 2.44 -6.96 4.43
CA VAL A 229 2.98 -8.02 5.29
C VAL A 229 3.19 -9.29 4.47
N LEU A 230 4.42 -9.80 4.50
CA LEU A 230 4.82 -11.05 3.84
C LEU A 230 5.02 -12.14 4.88
N VAL A 231 4.40 -13.29 4.66
CA VAL A 231 4.59 -14.51 5.47
C VAL A 231 4.92 -15.71 4.58
N PRO A 232 5.62 -16.73 5.10
CA PRO A 232 5.74 -18.00 4.42
C PRO A 232 4.36 -18.62 4.17
N ALA A 233 4.22 -19.33 3.04
CA ALA A 233 3.07 -20.15 2.68
C ALA A 233 3.56 -21.58 2.39
N ASP A 234 2.65 -22.54 2.16
CA ASP A 234 3.02 -23.92 1.87
C ASP A 234 3.96 -24.03 0.67
N GLU A 235 3.69 -23.20 -0.35
CA GLU A 235 4.57 -23.03 -1.51
C GLU A 235 4.83 -21.54 -1.71
N GLY A 236 6.06 -21.11 -1.48
CA GLY A 236 6.47 -19.71 -1.65
C GLY A 236 6.04 -18.80 -0.48
N PHE A 237 5.44 -17.66 -0.82
CA PHE A 237 5.12 -16.61 0.13
C PHE A 237 3.74 -16.01 -0.14
N LEU A 238 3.08 -15.60 0.94
CA LEU A 238 1.86 -14.82 0.89
C LEU A 238 2.15 -13.39 1.30
N PHE A 239 1.80 -12.45 0.43
CA PHE A 239 1.86 -11.00 0.70
C PHE A 239 0.45 -10.45 0.83
N VAL A 240 0.16 -9.72 1.91
CA VAL A 240 -1.12 -9.04 2.11
C VAL A 240 -0.93 -7.54 2.21
N GLU A 241 -1.77 -6.80 1.51
CA GLU A 241 -1.75 -5.34 1.49
C GLU A 241 -3.17 -4.75 1.40
N LYS A 242 -3.35 -3.52 1.85
CA LYS A 242 -4.46 -2.64 1.48
C LYS A 242 -3.88 -1.62 0.52
N LEU A 243 -4.44 -1.50 -0.68
CA LEU A 243 -3.81 -0.71 -1.74
C LEU A 243 -3.77 0.79 -1.43
N THR A 244 -4.93 1.38 -1.20
CA THR A 244 -5.11 2.78 -0.78
C THR A 244 -6.27 2.87 0.22
N PHE A 245 -6.71 4.05 0.59
CA PHE A 245 -7.95 4.22 1.37
C PHE A 245 -9.16 3.69 0.60
N GLU A 246 -9.24 3.96 -0.70
CA GLU A 246 -10.34 3.59 -1.57
C GLU A 246 -10.19 2.16 -2.10
N GLU A 247 -9.04 1.84 -2.70
CA GLU A 247 -8.80 0.57 -3.38
C GLU A 247 -8.73 -0.61 -2.41
N PRO A 248 -9.06 -1.85 -2.89
CA PRO A 248 -9.30 -3.00 -2.02
C PRO A 248 -8.05 -3.57 -1.34
N TYR A 249 -8.31 -4.55 -0.49
CA TYR A 249 -7.31 -5.49 -0.01
C TYR A 249 -6.84 -6.40 -1.15
N GLN A 250 -5.57 -6.79 -1.10
CA GLN A 250 -5.03 -7.87 -1.92
C GLN A 250 -4.25 -8.85 -1.04
N ALA A 251 -4.49 -10.14 -1.26
CA ALA A 251 -3.62 -11.20 -0.86
C ALA A 251 -2.99 -11.79 -2.12
N ILE A 252 -1.66 -11.82 -2.21
CA ILE A 252 -0.93 -12.26 -3.39
C ILE A 252 0.01 -13.39 -3.00
N LYS A 253 -0.06 -14.52 -3.71
CA LYS A 253 0.87 -15.63 -3.56
C LYS A 253 1.98 -15.49 -4.58
N PHE A 254 3.22 -15.43 -4.11
CA PHE A 254 4.43 -15.38 -4.90
C PHE A 254 5.25 -16.66 -4.75
N ALA A 255 5.96 -17.06 -5.81
CA ALA A 255 6.88 -18.21 -5.75
C ALA A 255 8.12 -17.91 -4.89
N SER A 256 8.56 -16.64 -4.85
CA SER A 256 9.74 -16.20 -4.11
C SER A 256 9.54 -14.80 -3.50
N LYS A 257 10.39 -14.41 -2.55
CA LYS A 257 10.44 -13.04 -2.03
C LYS A 257 10.84 -12.05 -3.12
N GLU A 258 11.76 -12.45 -3.97
CA GLU A 258 12.27 -11.65 -5.09
C GLU A 258 11.15 -11.27 -6.05
N ASP A 259 10.17 -12.14 -6.27
CA ASP A 259 8.99 -11.81 -7.09
C ASP A 259 8.10 -10.76 -6.40
N CYS A 260 7.97 -10.82 -5.08
CA CYS A 260 7.28 -9.78 -4.31
C CYS A 260 8.03 -8.44 -4.38
N TYR A 261 9.35 -8.44 -4.26
CA TYR A 261 10.16 -7.22 -4.41
C TYR A 261 10.04 -6.62 -5.82
N LYS A 262 10.08 -7.44 -6.87
CA LYS A 262 9.83 -6.99 -8.24
C LYS A 262 8.44 -6.39 -8.41
N TYR A 263 7.42 -7.02 -7.82
CA TYR A 263 6.07 -6.49 -7.83
C TYR A 263 6.03 -5.07 -7.24
N LEU A 264 6.56 -4.90 -6.04
CA LEU A 264 6.55 -3.61 -5.35
C LEU A 264 7.39 -2.56 -6.11
N SER A 265 8.61 -2.90 -6.56
CA SER A 265 9.47 -1.97 -7.28
C SER A 265 8.87 -1.53 -8.61
N THR A 266 8.20 -2.45 -9.32
CA THR A 266 7.53 -2.14 -10.60
C THR A 266 6.31 -1.24 -10.38
N LYS A 267 5.51 -1.53 -9.34
CA LYS A 267 4.29 -0.78 -9.03
C LYS A 267 4.56 0.68 -8.70
N TYR A 268 5.69 0.98 -8.07
CA TYR A 268 6.06 2.32 -7.62
C TYR A 268 7.18 2.97 -8.45
N ALA A 269 7.59 2.35 -9.58
CA ALA A 269 8.68 2.83 -10.43
C ALA A 269 8.46 4.24 -10.98
N ASP A 270 7.19 4.63 -11.18
CA ASP A 270 6.81 5.92 -11.75
C ASP A 270 6.76 7.07 -10.71
N TYR A 271 7.04 6.79 -9.44
CA TYR A 271 7.19 7.85 -8.45
C TYR A 271 8.54 8.55 -8.69
N THR A 272 8.48 9.64 -9.43
CA THR A 272 9.66 10.42 -9.84
C THR A 272 9.38 11.91 -9.72
N GLY A 273 10.44 12.70 -9.53
CA GLY A 273 10.35 14.15 -9.45
C GLY A 273 11.75 14.76 -9.50
N ASP A 274 11.81 16.07 -9.71
CA ASP A 274 13.07 16.78 -9.73
C ASP A 274 13.74 16.73 -8.34
N GLY A 275 14.98 16.25 -8.32
CA GLY A 275 15.75 16.06 -7.10
C GLY A 275 15.34 14.85 -6.24
N LEU A 276 14.31 14.10 -6.60
CA LEU A 276 13.88 12.91 -5.85
C LEU A 276 14.72 11.68 -6.19
N ALA A 277 15.08 10.92 -5.17
CA ALA A 277 15.61 9.57 -5.35
C ALA A 277 14.49 8.62 -5.80
N LYS A 278 14.86 7.55 -6.50
CA LYS A 278 13.92 6.48 -6.85
C LYS A 278 13.39 5.80 -5.59
N PRO A 279 12.15 5.30 -5.61
CA PRO A 279 11.63 4.41 -4.57
C PRO A 279 12.56 3.21 -4.35
N PHE A 280 12.62 2.75 -3.11
CA PHE A 280 13.38 1.55 -2.75
C PHE A 280 12.62 0.73 -1.71
N ILE A 281 13.02 -0.55 -1.57
CA ILE A 281 12.31 -1.50 -0.73
C ILE A 281 13.10 -1.79 0.54
N MET A 282 12.41 -1.77 1.69
CA MET A 282 12.89 -2.31 2.95
C MET A 282 12.17 -3.61 3.27
N ASP A 283 12.91 -4.64 3.69
CA ASP A 283 12.40 -5.88 4.26
C ASP A 283 12.71 -5.87 5.77
N ASN A 284 11.73 -5.51 6.58
CA ASN A 284 11.90 -5.08 7.96
C ASN A 284 12.93 -3.93 8.04
N GLU A 285 14.02 -4.12 8.76
CA GLU A 285 15.10 -3.15 8.94
C GLU A 285 16.17 -3.17 7.83
N LYS A 286 16.06 -4.02 6.82
CA LYS A 286 17.09 -4.21 5.79
C LYS A 286 16.68 -3.63 4.44
N TRP A 287 17.58 -2.89 3.84
CA TRP A 287 17.44 -2.49 2.45
C TRP A 287 17.58 -3.69 1.51
N VAL A 288 16.68 -3.80 0.56
CA VAL A 288 16.72 -4.79 -0.51
C VAL A 288 17.42 -4.17 -1.71
N GLU A 289 18.75 -4.34 -1.77
CA GLU A 289 19.56 -3.74 -2.84
C GLU A 289 19.13 -4.25 -4.21
N GLY A 290 18.99 -3.32 -5.16
CA GLY A 290 18.60 -3.64 -6.54
C GLY A 290 17.10 -3.56 -6.84
N TYR A 291 16.28 -3.24 -5.83
CA TYR A 291 14.83 -3.08 -5.98
C TYR A 291 14.35 -1.73 -5.47
#